data_5760e80cda348cbb0f38a30e7e334c1e
#
_entry.id   5760e80cda348cbb0f38a30e7e334c1e
#
_cell.length_a   1.000
_cell.length_b   1.000
_cell.length_c   1.000
_cell.angle_alpha   90.00
_cell.angle_beta   90.00
_cell.angle_gamma   90.00
#
_symmetry.space_group_name_H-M   'P 1'
#
loop_
_entity.id
_entity.type
_entity.pdbx_description
1 polymer ?
#
loop_
_entity_poly.entity_id
_entity_poly.type
_entity_poly.pdbx_seq_one_letter_code
_entity_poly.pdbx_strand_id
1 'polypeptide(L)'
;MTDSSSSSREDVPEASNRLGIDGIEFIEYTTSQPQALGQVLEGLGFRPVARHRSREVTLYRQGDMNLVVNAGAADALANAASDGQPVISAVALRVQDALQAHTRCIELGAWAAPSQAQAMELHIPAIHGPGGSRFYFVDRWQEFSIYDIDFKPVAGADPHPPALAGLGYFGVVQYIGRGRSADWITYFERMFDFHLLPDAQRFGILPKGKLMRSPCKRFLWQLIEPDPGLEWDDMPERLQRIGLGTTDVPGAVQALRQRGVEFVESSRLHPDDRGALTRNAMGTVVFELVHRDA
;
A
#
# COMPACT_ATOMS: atom_id res chain seq x y z
N MET A 1 31.63 32.04 40.37
CA MET A 1 30.95 30.72 40.40
C MET A 1 29.69 30.85 39.55
N THR A 2 29.82 30.51 38.32
CA THR A 2 28.70 30.47 37.32
C THR A 2 28.37 29.03 37.11
N ASP A 3 27.23 28.66 37.62
CA ASP A 3 26.70 27.28 37.49
C ASP A 3 26.04 27.17 36.08
N SER A 4 26.68 26.46 35.19
CA SER A 4 26.14 26.14 33.88
C SER A 4 25.37 24.83 33.98
N SER A 5 24.05 24.91 34.22
CA SER A 5 23.15 23.80 34.07
C SER A 5 23.06 23.39 32.61
N SER A 6 23.79 22.36 32.24
CA SER A 6 23.57 21.65 30.96
C SER A 6 22.23 20.93 31.06
N SER A 7 21.21 21.44 30.35
CA SER A 7 20.01 20.66 30.13
C SER A 7 20.35 19.46 29.26
N SER A 8 20.34 18.27 29.83
CA SER A 8 20.39 17.04 29.07
C SER A 8 19.15 17.00 28.17
N ARG A 9 19.35 17.05 26.85
CA ARG A 9 18.31 16.66 25.89
C ARG A 9 17.94 15.20 26.23
N GLU A 10 16.67 14.98 26.53
CA GLU A 10 16.16 13.61 26.55
C GLU A 10 16.42 13.00 25.18
N ASP A 11 17.25 11.97 25.12
CA ASP A 11 17.40 11.13 23.93
C ASP A 11 16.05 10.45 23.71
N VAL A 12 15.27 10.96 22.75
CA VAL A 12 14.10 10.24 22.24
C VAL A 12 14.64 8.98 21.61
N PRO A 13 14.27 7.77 22.07
CA PRO A 13 14.76 6.54 21.49
C PRO A 13 14.53 6.57 19.99
N GLU A 14 15.57 6.38 19.21
CA GLU A 14 15.43 6.26 17.75
C GLU A 14 14.45 5.13 17.46
N ALA A 15 13.41 5.43 16.68
CA ALA A 15 12.35 4.48 16.38
C ALA A 15 12.97 3.18 15.84
N SER A 16 12.71 2.06 16.50
CA SER A 16 13.26 0.78 16.08
C SER A 16 12.76 0.43 14.68
N ASN A 17 13.64 -0.08 13.82
CA ASN A 17 13.33 -0.61 12.50
C ASN A 17 14.02 -1.96 12.33
N ARG A 18 13.57 -2.95 13.10
CA ARG A 18 14.22 -4.25 13.24
C ARG A 18 14.14 -5.12 11.98
N LEU A 19 13.19 -4.83 11.08
CA LEU A 19 13.08 -5.49 9.78
C LEU A 19 13.86 -4.77 8.68
N GLY A 20 14.41 -3.57 8.96
CA GLY A 20 15.06 -2.74 7.96
C GLY A 20 14.08 -2.30 6.86
N ILE A 21 12.82 -1.98 7.23
CA ILE A 21 11.80 -1.53 6.27
C ILE A 21 12.26 -0.21 5.64
N ASP A 22 12.22 -0.13 4.30
CA ASP A 22 12.62 1.06 3.53
C ASP A 22 11.55 1.49 2.50
N GLY A 23 10.31 1.10 2.71
CA GLY A 23 9.19 1.51 1.87
C GLY A 23 8.33 0.36 1.40
N ILE A 24 7.42 0.68 0.47
CA ILE A 24 6.59 -0.29 -0.24
C ILE A 24 7.28 -0.60 -1.58
N GLU A 25 7.48 -1.89 -1.88
CA GLU A 25 8.01 -2.31 -3.17
C GLU A 25 6.92 -2.40 -4.22
N PHE A 26 5.84 -3.10 -3.88
CA PHE A 26 4.65 -3.13 -4.73
C PHE A 26 3.38 -3.34 -3.90
N ILE A 27 2.25 -2.98 -4.49
CA ILE A 27 0.92 -3.38 -4.04
C ILE A 27 0.31 -4.26 -5.13
N GLU A 28 -0.24 -5.41 -4.76
CA GLU A 28 -0.85 -6.35 -5.71
C GLU A 28 -2.37 -6.25 -5.67
N TYR A 29 -2.94 -6.15 -6.85
CA TYR A 29 -4.36 -6.40 -7.08
C TYR A 29 -4.57 -7.76 -7.73
N THR A 30 -5.49 -8.54 -7.18
CA THR A 30 -6.02 -9.74 -7.83
C THR A 30 -7.37 -9.41 -8.47
N THR A 31 -7.58 -9.84 -9.72
CA THR A 31 -8.81 -9.57 -10.48
C THR A 31 -9.01 -10.57 -11.61
N SER A 32 -10.27 -10.88 -11.92
CA SER A 32 -10.65 -11.59 -13.14
C SER A 32 -10.76 -10.67 -14.38
N GLN A 33 -10.59 -9.34 -14.19
CA GLN A 33 -10.75 -8.33 -15.23
C GLN A 33 -9.47 -7.47 -15.39
N PRO A 34 -8.31 -8.08 -15.72
CA PRO A 34 -7.03 -7.39 -15.70
C PRO A 34 -6.93 -6.24 -16.73
N GLN A 35 -7.61 -6.34 -17.87
CA GLN A 35 -7.61 -5.29 -18.88
C GLN A 35 -8.38 -4.05 -18.40
N ALA A 36 -9.56 -4.24 -17.78
CA ALA A 36 -10.35 -3.15 -17.25
C ALA A 36 -9.61 -2.45 -16.10
N LEU A 37 -9.00 -3.21 -15.18
CA LEU A 37 -8.17 -2.64 -14.13
C LEU A 37 -6.96 -1.90 -14.72
N GLY A 38 -6.32 -2.44 -15.74
CA GLY A 38 -5.21 -1.80 -16.45
C GLY A 38 -5.59 -0.41 -16.98
N GLN A 39 -6.78 -0.27 -17.58
CA GLN A 39 -7.29 1.03 -18.07
C GLN A 39 -7.46 2.04 -16.91
N VAL A 40 -7.99 1.60 -15.77
CA VAL A 40 -8.10 2.45 -14.57
C VAL A 40 -6.72 2.92 -14.11
N LEU A 41 -5.75 2.01 -14.03
CA LEU A 41 -4.38 2.33 -13.62
C LEU A 41 -3.68 3.26 -14.61
N GLU A 42 -3.88 3.06 -15.92
CA GLU A 42 -3.34 3.95 -16.95
C GLU A 42 -3.96 5.36 -16.87
N GLY A 43 -5.24 5.47 -16.54
CA GLY A 43 -5.88 6.75 -16.23
C GLY A 43 -5.18 7.46 -15.07
N LEU A 44 -4.79 6.73 -14.04
CA LEU A 44 -4.05 7.25 -12.88
C LEU A 44 -2.56 7.55 -13.17
N GLY A 45 -2.08 7.29 -14.38
CA GLY A 45 -0.70 7.60 -14.79
C GLY A 45 0.25 6.40 -14.78
N PHE A 46 -0.15 5.25 -14.25
CA PHE A 46 0.65 4.04 -14.31
C PHE A 46 0.79 3.53 -15.75
N ARG A 47 1.90 2.84 -16.02
CA ARG A 47 2.17 2.23 -17.34
C ARG A 47 2.51 0.75 -17.17
N PRO A 48 1.99 -0.13 -18.03
CA PRO A 48 2.42 -1.52 -18.04
C PRO A 48 3.86 -1.58 -18.55
N VAL A 49 4.80 -1.99 -17.71
CA VAL A 49 6.24 -2.01 -18.05
C VAL A 49 6.78 -3.41 -18.25
N ALA A 50 6.19 -4.43 -17.60
CA ALA A 50 6.66 -5.80 -17.72
C ALA A 50 5.54 -6.81 -17.46
N ARG A 51 5.69 -8.03 -17.98
CA ARG A 51 4.79 -9.15 -17.76
C ARG A 51 5.56 -10.34 -17.21
N HIS A 52 4.96 -11.03 -16.24
CA HIS A 52 5.54 -12.25 -15.71
C HIS A 52 5.67 -13.30 -16.82
N ARG A 53 6.78 -14.03 -16.83
CA ARG A 53 7.11 -14.95 -17.94
C ARG A 53 6.27 -16.24 -17.97
N SER A 54 5.66 -16.64 -16.84
CA SER A 54 4.92 -17.90 -16.69
C SER A 54 3.51 -17.73 -16.11
N ARG A 55 3.14 -16.53 -15.68
CA ARG A 55 1.85 -16.24 -15.03
C ARG A 55 1.13 -15.07 -15.67
N GLU A 56 -0.17 -15.00 -15.49
CA GLU A 56 -0.98 -13.85 -15.92
C GLU A 56 -0.84 -12.67 -14.93
N VAL A 57 0.37 -12.16 -14.82
CA VAL A 57 0.75 -11.07 -13.94
C VAL A 57 1.41 -9.97 -14.74
N THR A 58 0.92 -8.74 -14.59
CA THR A 58 1.45 -7.54 -15.25
C THR A 58 1.92 -6.54 -14.21
N LEU A 59 3.12 -6.01 -14.40
CA LEU A 59 3.69 -4.94 -13.61
C LEU A 59 3.34 -3.59 -14.25
N TYR A 60 2.66 -2.75 -13.49
CA TYR A 60 2.42 -1.35 -13.79
C TYR A 60 3.33 -0.47 -12.93
N ARG A 61 3.91 0.56 -13.52
CA ARG A 61 4.84 1.46 -12.81
C ARG A 61 4.51 2.92 -13.09
N GLN A 62 4.77 3.76 -12.10
CA GLN A 62 4.75 5.21 -12.17
C GLN A 62 5.73 5.77 -11.14
N GLY A 63 6.81 6.46 -11.59
CA GLY A 63 7.91 6.81 -10.69
C GLY A 63 8.44 5.59 -9.96
N ASP A 64 8.54 5.68 -8.63
CA ASP A 64 9.01 4.58 -7.77
C ASP A 64 7.89 3.63 -7.32
N MET A 65 6.66 3.86 -7.77
CA MET A 65 5.51 3.04 -7.40
C MET A 65 5.32 1.89 -8.38
N ASN A 66 5.16 0.68 -7.84
CA ASN A 66 4.85 -0.52 -8.59
C ASN A 66 3.48 -1.07 -8.16
N LEU A 67 2.59 -1.28 -9.11
CA LEU A 67 1.35 -2.02 -8.93
C LEU A 67 1.41 -3.31 -9.73
N VAL A 68 1.14 -4.42 -9.08
CA VAL A 68 1.09 -5.74 -9.70
C VAL A 68 -0.37 -6.11 -9.93
N VAL A 69 -0.74 -6.43 -11.16
CA VAL A 69 -2.08 -6.94 -11.51
C VAL A 69 -1.96 -8.43 -11.77
N ASN A 70 -2.57 -9.24 -10.91
CA ASN A 70 -2.53 -10.69 -10.94
C ASN A 70 -3.90 -11.25 -11.34
N ALA A 71 -3.99 -11.83 -12.53
CA ALA A 71 -5.21 -12.47 -13.04
C ALA A 71 -5.27 -13.98 -12.73
N GLY A 72 -4.14 -14.57 -12.34
CA GLY A 72 -4.02 -16.02 -12.11
C GLY A 72 -4.30 -16.48 -10.68
N ALA A 73 -4.41 -15.56 -9.71
CA ALA A 73 -4.60 -15.92 -8.30
C ALA A 73 -6.09 -16.07 -7.90
N ALA A 74 -6.92 -16.49 -8.84
CA ALA A 74 -8.38 -16.54 -8.70
C ALA A 74 -8.91 -17.39 -7.50
N ASP A 75 -8.07 -18.20 -6.85
CA ASP A 75 -8.59 -19.27 -6.00
C ASP A 75 -8.74 -18.93 -4.50
N ALA A 76 -8.09 -17.92 -3.95
CA ALA A 76 -8.10 -17.73 -2.49
C ALA A 76 -8.78 -16.45 -2.01
N LEU A 77 -8.64 -15.35 -2.76
CA LEU A 77 -9.30 -14.07 -2.43
C LEU A 77 -10.54 -13.81 -3.29
N ALA A 78 -10.65 -14.48 -4.43
CA ALA A 78 -11.80 -14.38 -5.33
C ALA A 78 -13.09 -14.93 -4.69
N ASN A 79 -12.99 -15.85 -3.74
CA ASN A 79 -14.14 -16.27 -2.92
C ASN A 79 -14.62 -15.20 -1.94
N ALA A 80 -13.81 -14.18 -1.66
CA ALA A 80 -14.20 -13.03 -0.85
C ALA A 80 -14.76 -11.87 -1.69
N ALA A 81 -14.44 -11.82 -2.99
CA ALA A 81 -15.03 -10.91 -3.96
C ALA A 81 -15.99 -11.72 -4.86
N SER A 82 -17.19 -11.98 -4.37
CA SER A 82 -18.23 -12.80 -5.05
C SER A 82 -18.58 -12.33 -6.47
N ASP A 83 -18.09 -11.17 -6.92
CA ASP A 83 -18.44 -10.53 -8.20
C ASP A 83 -17.25 -10.28 -9.14
N GLY A 84 -16.08 -10.89 -8.88
CA GLY A 84 -14.89 -10.69 -9.72
C GLY A 84 -14.28 -9.29 -9.65
N GLN A 85 -14.65 -8.50 -8.64
CA GLN A 85 -14.11 -7.17 -8.42
C GLN A 85 -12.63 -7.24 -8.01
N PRO A 86 -11.81 -6.26 -8.42
CA PRO A 86 -10.41 -6.19 -7.99
C PRO A 86 -10.29 -6.08 -6.48
N VAL A 87 -9.36 -6.81 -5.88
CA VAL A 87 -9.03 -6.72 -4.45
C VAL A 87 -7.53 -6.50 -4.26
N ILE A 88 -7.14 -5.69 -3.28
CA ILE A 88 -5.75 -5.59 -2.87
C ILE A 88 -5.39 -6.88 -2.14
N SER A 89 -4.59 -7.72 -2.79
CA SER A 89 -4.25 -9.07 -2.34
C SER A 89 -2.92 -9.14 -1.60
N ALA A 90 -2.02 -8.18 -1.82
CA ALA A 90 -0.76 -8.13 -1.12
C ALA A 90 -0.15 -6.72 -1.08
N VAL A 91 0.71 -6.55 -0.07
CA VAL A 91 1.66 -5.42 0.01
C VAL A 91 3.05 -6.01 0.20
N ALA A 92 3.99 -5.62 -0.67
CA ALA A 92 5.38 -5.98 -0.54
C ALA A 92 6.16 -4.86 0.12
N LEU A 93 6.87 -5.18 1.18
CA LEU A 93 7.72 -4.25 1.91
C LEU A 93 9.17 -4.40 1.44
N ARG A 94 9.82 -3.28 1.13
CA ARG A 94 11.27 -3.23 0.98
C ARG A 94 11.90 -3.45 2.33
N VAL A 95 12.78 -4.42 2.44
CA VAL A 95 13.49 -4.73 3.68
C VAL A 95 14.99 -4.90 3.41
N GLN A 96 15.79 -4.89 4.46
CA GLN A 96 17.23 -5.08 4.33
C GLN A 96 17.60 -6.54 4.03
N ASP A 97 16.90 -7.50 4.67
CA ASP A 97 17.07 -8.95 4.50
C ASP A 97 15.69 -9.62 4.60
N ALA A 98 15.25 -10.19 3.49
CA ALA A 98 13.90 -10.77 3.38
C ALA A 98 13.74 -12.03 4.24
N LEU A 99 14.76 -12.86 4.32
CA LEU A 99 14.71 -14.08 5.10
C LEU A 99 14.72 -13.77 6.61
N GLN A 100 15.56 -12.85 7.05
CA GLN A 100 15.63 -12.41 8.44
C GLN A 100 14.30 -11.75 8.86
N ALA A 101 13.74 -10.87 8.03
CA ALA A 101 12.46 -10.22 8.27
C ALA A 101 11.33 -11.25 8.42
N HIS A 102 11.26 -12.22 7.51
CA HIS A 102 10.27 -13.30 7.55
C HIS A 102 10.44 -14.13 8.83
N THR A 103 11.65 -14.62 9.12
CA THR A 103 11.96 -15.46 10.30
C THR A 103 11.52 -14.75 11.59
N ARG A 104 11.87 -13.46 11.73
CA ARG A 104 11.46 -12.66 12.87
C ARG A 104 9.93 -12.57 13.01
N CYS A 105 9.21 -12.33 11.91
CA CYS A 105 7.75 -12.29 11.99
C CYS A 105 7.15 -13.64 12.43
N ILE A 106 7.70 -14.76 11.95
CA ILE A 106 7.26 -16.09 12.37
C ILE A 106 7.53 -16.32 13.86
N GLU A 107 8.68 -15.94 14.37
CA GLU A 107 9.02 -16.00 15.80
C GLU A 107 8.06 -15.16 16.67
N LEU A 108 7.53 -14.07 16.13
CA LEU A 108 6.53 -13.23 16.78
C LEU A 108 5.08 -13.77 16.63
N GLY A 109 4.91 -14.92 15.96
CA GLY A 109 3.62 -15.60 15.83
C GLY A 109 2.87 -15.32 14.53
N ALA A 110 3.50 -14.70 13.53
CA ALA A 110 2.89 -14.57 12.19
C ALA A 110 2.76 -15.94 11.53
N TRP A 111 1.75 -16.09 10.67
CA TRP A 111 1.57 -17.30 9.87
C TRP A 111 2.27 -17.14 8.52
N ALA A 112 3.17 -18.08 8.20
CA ALA A 112 3.83 -18.12 6.91
C ALA A 112 2.79 -18.31 5.80
N ALA A 113 2.82 -17.43 4.80
CA ALA A 113 2.06 -17.65 3.59
C ALA A 113 2.78 -18.65 2.69
N PRO A 114 2.08 -19.69 2.18
CA PRO A 114 2.72 -20.67 1.33
C PRO A 114 3.26 -20.00 0.06
N SER A 115 4.48 -20.39 -0.31
CA SER A 115 5.05 -19.95 -1.59
C SER A 115 4.25 -20.51 -2.75
N GLN A 116 3.98 -19.67 -3.74
CA GLN A 116 3.40 -20.08 -5.01
C GLN A 116 4.45 -20.14 -6.11
N ALA A 117 5.74 -19.94 -5.78
CA ALA A 117 6.82 -20.00 -6.76
C ALA A 117 6.93 -21.39 -7.38
N GLN A 118 6.98 -21.42 -8.71
CA GLN A 118 7.24 -22.63 -9.49
C GLN A 118 8.75 -22.88 -9.62
N ALA A 119 9.11 -24.02 -10.18
CA ALA A 119 10.51 -24.29 -10.50
C ALA A 119 11.10 -23.16 -11.37
N MET A 120 12.25 -22.62 -10.97
CA MET A 120 12.93 -21.49 -11.63
C MET A 120 12.28 -20.11 -11.45
N GLU A 121 11.31 -19.95 -10.58
CA GLU A 121 10.79 -18.65 -10.15
C GLU A 121 11.42 -18.21 -8.81
N LEU A 122 11.52 -16.90 -8.63
CA LEU A 122 12.02 -16.35 -7.39
C LEU A 122 11.06 -16.63 -6.23
N HIS A 123 11.58 -17.19 -5.17
CA HIS A 123 10.85 -17.35 -3.93
C HIS A 123 10.96 -16.06 -3.10
N ILE A 124 9.85 -15.33 -2.97
CA ILE A 124 9.74 -14.15 -2.11
C ILE A 124 9.07 -14.57 -0.81
N PRO A 125 9.75 -14.46 0.35
CA PRO A 125 9.16 -14.79 1.64
C PRO A 125 7.93 -13.94 1.94
N ALA A 126 6.88 -14.55 2.52
CA ALA A 126 5.63 -13.86 2.82
C ALA A 126 4.96 -14.41 4.07
N ILE A 127 4.17 -13.56 4.72
CA ILE A 127 3.26 -13.92 5.81
C ILE A 127 1.82 -13.55 5.44
N HIS A 128 0.85 -14.18 6.10
CA HIS A 128 -0.54 -13.79 6.00
C HIS A 128 -0.75 -12.41 6.64
N GLY A 129 -1.52 -11.57 5.95
CA GLY A 129 -1.92 -10.23 6.36
C GLY A 129 -3.43 -10.12 6.60
N PRO A 130 -3.95 -8.89 6.76
CA PRO A 130 -5.36 -8.65 7.02
C PRO A 130 -6.24 -9.13 5.86
N GLY A 131 -7.40 -9.72 6.21
CA GLY A 131 -8.42 -10.11 5.24
C GLY A 131 -7.96 -11.14 4.21
N GLY A 132 -7.00 -12.01 4.56
CA GLY A 132 -6.43 -13.00 3.65
C GLY A 132 -5.38 -12.44 2.69
N SER A 133 -5.02 -11.17 2.80
CA SER A 133 -3.92 -10.57 2.06
C SER A 133 -2.56 -11.14 2.47
N ARG A 134 -1.49 -10.72 1.80
CA ARG A 134 -0.12 -11.12 2.11
C ARG A 134 0.77 -9.92 2.31
N PHE A 135 1.74 -10.08 3.21
CA PHE A 135 2.91 -9.22 3.29
C PHE A 135 4.10 -9.98 2.71
N TYR A 136 4.65 -9.48 1.59
CA TYR A 136 5.91 -9.97 1.04
C TYR A 136 7.07 -9.17 1.59
N PHE A 137 8.22 -9.81 1.78
CA PHE A 137 9.49 -9.17 2.15
C PHE A 137 10.43 -9.20 0.96
N VAL A 138 10.86 -8.02 0.49
CA VAL A 138 11.68 -7.88 -0.72
C VAL A 138 12.99 -7.17 -0.36
N ASP A 139 14.11 -7.84 -0.54
CA ASP A 139 15.46 -7.30 -0.37
C ASP A 139 16.18 -7.00 -1.69
N ARG A 140 15.58 -7.36 -2.83
CA ARG A 140 16.10 -7.13 -4.19
C ARG A 140 15.24 -6.10 -4.92
N TRP A 141 15.53 -4.84 -4.70
CA TRP A 141 14.76 -3.72 -5.25
C TRP A 141 15.62 -2.57 -5.80
N GLN A 142 16.97 -2.71 -5.74
CA GLN A 142 17.93 -1.75 -6.28
C GLN A 142 18.44 -2.18 -7.67
N GLU A 143 19.75 -2.27 -7.87
CA GLU A 143 20.39 -2.54 -9.16
C GLU A 143 19.93 -3.86 -9.81
N PHE A 144 19.63 -4.87 -9.00
CA PHE A 144 19.09 -6.15 -9.43
C PHE A 144 17.78 -6.43 -8.69
N SER A 145 16.68 -6.15 -9.35
CA SER A 145 15.34 -6.25 -8.76
C SER A 145 14.71 -7.62 -8.94
N ILE A 146 13.66 -7.89 -8.16
CA ILE A 146 12.83 -9.09 -8.33
C ILE A 146 12.23 -9.19 -9.74
N TYR A 147 12.03 -8.05 -10.42
CA TYR A 147 11.43 -8.00 -11.76
C TYR A 147 12.40 -8.44 -12.85
N ASP A 148 13.71 -8.33 -12.65
CA ASP A 148 14.71 -8.75 -13.62
C ASP A 148 14.77 -10.27 -13.78
N ILE A 149 14.27 -10.99 -12.77
CA ILE A 149 14.29 -12.46 -12.76
C ILE A 149 13.05 -13.04 -13.46
N ASP A 150 11.86 -12.60 -13.03
CA ASP A 150 10.61 -13.27 -13.37
C ASP A 150 9.76 -12.52 -14.40
N PHE A 151 10.14 -11.31 -14.79
CA PHE A 151 9.37 -10.53 -15.73
C PHE A 151 10.11 -10.29 -17.06
N LYS A 152 9.34 -10.13 -18.13
CA LYS A 152 9.81 -9.71 -19.45
C LYS A 152 9.30 -8.30 -19.71
N PRO A 153 10.17 -7.37 -20.14
CA PRO A 153 9.75 -6.02 -20.49
C PRO A 153 8.67 -6.02 -21.58
N VAL A 154 7.73 -5.10 -21.48
CA VAL A 154 6.77 -4.81 -22.55
C VAL A 154 7.50 -4.06 -23.66
N ALA A 155 7.38 -4.57 -24.89
CA ALA A 155 8.07 -3.97 -26.03
C ALA A 155 7.69 -2.51 -26.24
N GLY A 156 8.68 -1.63 -26.31
CA GLY A 156 8.48 -0.19 -26.51
C GLY A 156 8.00 0.58 -25.29
N ALA A 157 7.79 -0.07 -24.13
CA ALA A 157 7.47 0.62 -22.91
C ALA A 157 8.74 1.22 -22.27
N ASP A 158 8.59 2.42 -21.69
CA ASP A 158 9.60 2.99 -20.79
C ASP A 158 9.62 2.15 -19.50
N PRO A 159 10.75 1.54 -19.11
CA PRO A 159 10.83 0.76 -17.87
C PRO A 159 10.73 1.65 -16.61
N HIS A 160 10.96 2.95 -16.71
CA HIS A 160 10.92 3.92 -15.62
C HIS A 160 10.06 5.14 -15.95
N PRO A 161 8.75 4.96 -16.19
CA PRO A 161 7.88 6.08 -16.52
C PRO A 161 7.84 7.09 -15.38
N PRO A 162 7.88 8.41 -15.68
CA PRO A 162 7.91 9.42 -14.64
C PRO A 162 6.62 9.44 -13.83
N ALA A 163 6.71 9.92 -12.58
CA ALA A 163 5.56 10.15 -11.73
C ALA A 163 4.70 11.30 -12.27
N LEU A 164 3.41 11.07 -12.47
CA LEU A 164 2.44 12.11 -12.81
C LEU A 164 2.29 13.06 -11.61
N ALA A 165 2.48 14.36 -11.82
CA ALA A 165 2.33 15.39 -10.78
C ALA A 165 3.09 15.08 -9.47
N GLY A 166 4.24 14.41 -9.56
CA GLY A 166 5.05 14.05 -8.39
C GLY A 166 4.40 13.05 -7.44
N LEU A 167 3.41 12.28 -7.90
CA LEU A 167 2.75 11.27 -7.08
C LEU A 167 3.73 10.18 -6.61
N GLY A 168 3.59 9.79 -5.35
CA GLY A 168 4.33 8.68 -4.74
C GLY A 168 3.46 7.94 -3.74
N TYR A 169 3.86 6.76 -3.26
CA TYR A 169 3.11 6.09 -2.21
C TYR A 169 3.04 6.97 -0.95
N PHE A 170 1.83 7.15 -0.44
CA PHE A 170 1.59 7.79 0.86
C PHE A 170 1.20 6.77 1.92
N GLY A 171 0.39 5.79 1.56
CA GLY A 171 -0.02 4.75 2.50
C GLY A 171 -1.06 3.79 1.96
N VAL A 172 -1.51 2.93 2.88
CA VAL A 172 -2.54 1.91 2.64
C VAL A 172 -3.63 2.06 3.70
N VAL A 173 -4.87 1.93 3.29
CA VAL A 173 -6.03 1.94 4.18
C VAL A 173 -6.58 0.52 4.32
N GLN A 174 -6.70 0.10 5.57
CA GLN A 174 -7.27 -1.18 5.97
C GLN A 174 -8.60 -0.95 6.69
N TYR A 175 -9.64 -1.62 6.23
CA TYR A 175 -10.90 -1.73 6.97
C TYR A 175 -10.80 -2.89 7.94
N ILE A 176 -11.18 -2.64 9.18
CA ILE A 176 -11.09 -3.58 10.30
C ILE A 176 -12.46 -3.74 10.96
N GLY A 177 -12.64 -4.83 11.70
CA GLY A 177 -13.84 -5.06 12.50
C GLY A 177 -14.02 -4.04 13.62
N ARG A 178 -15.25 -3.90 14.11
CA ARG A 178 -15.57 -3.00 15.22
C ARG A 178 -14.80 -3.38 16.48
N GLY A 179 -14.20 -2.38 17.14
CA GLY A 179 -13.42 -2.57 18.36
C GLY A 179 -12.06 -3.24 18.16
N ARG A 180 -11.62 -3.44 16.91
CA ARG A 180 -10.37 -4.15 16.58
C ARG A 180 -9.14 -3.25 16.46
N SER A 181 -9.30 -1.92 16.62
CA SER A 181 -8.17 -0.97 16.48
C SER A 181 -6.99 -1.32 17.38
N ALA A 182 -7.24 -1.65 18.65
CA ALA A 182 -6.16 -1.96 19.59
C ALA A 182 -5.37 -3.21 19.22
N ASP A 183 -6.05 -4.26 18.72
CA ASP A 183 -5.41 -5.49 18.27
C ASP A 183 -4.49 -5.23 17.07
N TRP A 184 -5.00 -4.49 16.07
CA TRP A 184 -4.24 -4.17 14.88
C TRP A 184 -3.09 -3.20 15.14
N ILE A 185 -3.27 -2.20 16.02
CA ILE A 185 -2.17 -1.34 16.47
C ILE A 185 -1.06 -2.18 17.09
N THR A 186 -1.39 -3.05 18.05
CA THR A 186 -0.43 -3.96 18.69
C THR A 186 0.26 -4.86 17.68
N TYR A 187 -0.49 -5.38 16.69
CA TYR A 187 0.06 -6.20 15.62
C TYR A 187 1.13 -5.43 14.82
N PHE A 188 0.81 -4.24 14.33
CA PHE A 188 1.74 -3.45 13.52
C PHE A 188 2.95 -2.95 14.32
N GLU A 189 2.76 -2.58 15.59
CA GLU A 189 3.87 -2.17 16.47
C GLU A 189 4.83 -3.33 16.72
N ARG A 190 4.32 -4.51 17.02
CA ARG A 190 5.16 -5.67 17.35
C ARG A 190 5.82 -6.31 16.13
N MET A 191 5.07 -6.45 15.02
CA MET A 191 5.55 -7.12 13.81
C MET A 191 6.49 -6.23 12.99
N PHE A 192 6.13 -4.96 12.83
CA PHE A 192 6.75 -4.08 11.83
C PHE A 192 7.36 -2.81 12.41
N ASP A 193 7.35 -2.62 13.72
CA ASP A 193 7.82 -1.40 14.39
C ASP A 193 7.11 -0.11 13.92
N PHE A 194 5.84 -0.21 13.54
CA PHE A 194 5.05 0.97 13.22
C PHE A 194 4.75 1.78 14.48
N HIS A 195 4.50 3.08 14.33
CA HIS A 195 4.19 3.98 15.43
C HIS A 195 2.81 4.59 15.26
N LEU A 196 1.96 4.44 16.27
CA LEU A 196 0.66 5.12 16.32
C LEU A 196 0.87 6.64 16.36
N LEU A 197 0.23 7.36 15.45
CA LEU A 197 0.23 8.81 15.43
C LEU A 197 -0.86 9.37 16.35
N PRO A 198 -0.64 10.57 16.92
CA PRO A 198 -1.66 11.25 17.73
C PRO A 198 -2.98 11.45 16.96
N ASP A 199 -4.11 11.30 17.63
CA ASP A 199 -5.44 11.46 17.01
C ASP A 199 -5.70 12.87 16.44
N ALA A 200 -4.95 13.86 16.87
CA ALA A 200 -5.00 15.22 16.32
C ALA A 200 -4.35 15.35 14.95
N GLN A 201 -3.47 14.43 14.57
CA GLN A 201 -2.81 14.45 13.28
C GLN A 201 -3.78 13.99 12.19
N ARG A 202 -3.94 14.79 11.16
CA ARG A 202 -4.86 14.56 10.06
C ARG A 202 -4.10 14.63 8.73
N PHE A 203 -4.46 13.73 7.82
CA PHE A 203 -3.98 13.73 6.45
C PHE A 203 -5.16 13.59 5.50
N GLY A 204 -5.07 14.22 4.33
CA GLY A 204 -6.12 14.15 3.32
C GLY A 204 -7.45 14.76 3.76
N ILE A 205 -8.51 14.34 3.09
CA ILE A 205 -9.87 14.81 3.31
C ILE A 205 -10.76 13.83 4.10
N LEU A 206 -10.22 12.64 4.42
CA LEU A 206 -10.94 11.60 5.16
C LEU A 206 -10.37 11.46 6.57
N PRO A 207 -10.94 12.15 7.57
CA PRO A 207 -10.36 12.26 8.91
C PRO A 207 -10.63 11.05 9.82
N LYS A 208 -11.01 9.90 9.30
CA LYS A 208 -11.39 8.74 10.10
C LYS A 208 -10.24 7.75 10.32
N GLY A 209 -10.31 7.04 11.45
CA GLY A 209 -9.45 5.92 11.79
C GLY A 209 -8.17 6.26 12.54
N LYS A 210 -7.39 5.24 12.83
CA LYS A 210 -6.09 5.35 13.48
C LYS A 210 -4.99 5.34 12.43
N LEU A 211 -4.04 6.25 12.57
CA LEU A 211 -2.92 6.39 11.64
C LEU A 211 -1.65 5.84 12.28
N MET A 212 -0.97 4.96 11.58
CA MET A 212 0.30 4.39 11.99
C MET A 212 1.38 4.75 10.97
N ARG A 213 2.51 5.24 11.45
CA ARG A 213 3.66 5.58 10.63
C ARG A 213 4.63 4.41 10.56
N SER A 214 5.07 4.06 9.35
CA SER A 214 6.14 3.08 9.15
C SER A 214 7.44 3.51 9.82
N PRO A 215 8.31 2.59 10.26
CA PRO A 215 9.58 2.93 10.90
C PRO A 215 10.53 3.71 9.98
N CYS A 216 10.47 3.49 8.66
CA CYS A 216 11.20 4.28 7.67
C CYS A 216 10.61 5.67 7.40
N LYS A 217 9.44 6.00 7.97
CA LYS A 217 8.71 7.27 7.83
C LYS A 217 8.23 7.60 6.41
N ARG A 218 8.33 6.67 5.46
CA ARG A 218 8.02 6.91 4.04
C ARG A 218 6.56 6.67 3.69
N PHE A 219 5.80 5.93 4.51
CA PHE A 219 4.39 5.65 4.28
C PHE A 219 3.62 5.46 5.58
N LEU A 220 2.31 5.58 5.47
CA LEU A 220 1.37 5.41 6.58
C LEU A 220 0.50 4.16 6.37
N TRP A 221 -0.05 3.66 7.47
CA TRP A 221 -1.08 2.64 7.48
C TRP A 221 -2.28 3.16 8.25
N GLN A 222 -3.44 3.22 7.62
CA GLN A 222 -4.66 3.72 8.24
C GLN A 222 -5.61 2.56 8.55
N LEU A 223 -6.03 2.48 9.80
CA LEU A 223 -7.02 1.52 10.30
C LEU A 223 -8.37 2.21 10.41
N ILE A 224 -9.39 1.70 9.74
CA ILE A 224 -10.75 2.25 9.77
C ILE A 224 -11.74 1.22 10.29
N GLU A 225 -12.39 1.54 11.38
CA GLU A 225 -13.54 0.80 11.89
C GLU A 225 -14.84 1.28 11.22
N PRO A 226 -15.88 0.42 11.13
CA PRO A 226 -17.19 0.82 10.64
C PRO A 226 -17.81 1.89 11.57
N ASP A 227 -18.58 2.81 10.97
CA ASP A 227 -19.30 3.83 11.72
C ASP A 227 -20.29 3.18 12.72
N PRO A 228 -20.40 3.72 13.95
CA PRO A 228 -21.44 3.30 14.87
C PRO A 228 -22.83 3.54 14.24
N GLY A 229 -23.63 2.51 14.14
CA GLY A 229 -25.00 2.58 13.60
C GLY A 229 -25.18 2.15 12.15
N LEU A 230 -24.11 1.80 11.44
CA LEU A 230 -24.24 1.04 10.21
C LEU A 230 -24.26 -0.46 10.54
N GLU A 231 -25.17 -1.20 9.90
CA GLU A 231 -25.21 -2.67 9.98
C GLU A 231 -24.07 -3.28 9.15
N TRP A 232 -22.83 -3.01 9.58
CA TRP A 232 -21.62 -3.47 8.89
C TRP A 232 -20.90 -4.56 9.68
N ASP A 233 -21.60 -5.20 10.59
CA ASP A 233 -21.01 -6.24 11.46
C ASP A 233 -20.45 -7.43 10.66
N ASP A 234 -20.87 -7.60 9.39
CA ASP A 234 -20.46 -8.69 8.51
C ASP A 234 -19.43 -8.29 7.42
N MET A 235 -18.92 -7.05 7.40
CA MET A 235 -17.91 -6.69 6.41
C MET A 235 -16.56 -7.29 6.77
N PRO A 236 -15.98 -8.10 5.88
CA PRO A 236 -14.67 -8.72 6.14
C PRO A 236 -13.58 -7.66 6.23
N GLU A 237 -12.65 -7.86 7.15
CA GLU A 237 -11.42 -7.04 7.21
C GLU A 237 -10.68 -7.16 5.90
N ARG A 238 -10.18 -6.03 5.36
CA ARG A 238 -9.50 -6.01 4.06
C ARG A 238 -8.66 -4.77 3.86
N LEU A 239 -7.71 -4.86 2.93
CA LEU A 239 -7.06 -3.70 2.35
C LEU A 239 -8.05 -3.03 1.38
N GLN A 240 -8.27 -1.72 1.54
CA GLN A 240 -9.38 -1.05 0.84
C GLN A 240 -8.93 -0.06 -0.22
N ARG A 241 -7.92 0.76 0.06
CA ARG A 241 -7.47 1.78 -0.88
C ARG A 241 -6.01 2.14 -0.69
N ILE A 242 -5.48 2.79 -1.70
CA ILE A 242 -4.09 3.25 -1.76
C ILE A 242 -4.09 4.77 -1.65
N GLY A 243 -3.28 5.30 -0.75
CA GLY A 243 -2.97 6.72 -0.63
C GLY A 243 -1.78 7.08 -1.52
N LEU A 244 -1.94 8.11 -2.32
CA LEU A 244 -0.91 8.71 -3.17
C LEU A 244 -0.60 10.12 -2.66
N GLY A 245 0.66 10.39 -2.36
CA GLY A 245 1.13 11.69 -1.87
C GLY A 245 1.71 12.57 -2.96
N THR A 246 1.39 13.86 -2.90
CA THR A 246 1.99 14.90 -3.76
C THR A 246 2.09 16.22 -3.00
N THR A 247 2.98 17.09 -3.40
CA THR A 247 3.08 18.47 -2.87
C THR A 247 2.06 19.42 -3.48
N ASP A 248 1.41 19.03 -4.60
CA ASP A 248 0.41 19.83 -5.33
C ASP A 248 -0.83 18.96 -5.63
N VAL A 249 -1.73 18.86 -4.65
CA VAL A 249 -2.98 18.10 -4.82
C VAL A 249 -3.88 18.70 -5.91
N PRO A 250 -4.13 20.02 -5.96
CA PRO A 250 -4.97 20.60 -7.01
C PRO A 250 -4.42 20.34 -8.42
N GLY A 251 -3.12 20.49 -8.63
CA GLY A 251 -2.47 20.20 -9.90
C GLY A 251 -2.57 18.72 -10.28
N ALA A 252 -2.40 17.81 -9.31
CA ALA A 252 -2.56 16.38 -9.53
C ALA A 252 -4.01 16.02 -9.89
N VAL A 253 -5.00 16.59 -9.20
CA VAL A 253 -6.43 16.40 -9.51
C VAL A 253 -6.73 16.88 -10.94
N GLN A 254 -6.23 18.06 -11.33
CA GLN A 254 -6.42 18.58 -12.69
C GLN A 254 -5.82 17.65 -13.75
N ALA A 255 -4.58 17.20 -13.54
CA ALA A 255 -3.90 16.30 -14.47
C ALA A 255 -4.62 14.95 -14.62
N LEU A 256 -5.11 14.40 -13.50
CA LEU A 256 -5.87 13.15 -13.51
C LEU A 256 -7.26 13.30 -14.16
N ARG A 257 -7.96 14.42 -13.93
CA ARG A 257 -9.24 14.71 -14.62
C ARG A 257 -9.08 14.80 -16.15
N GLN A 258 -7.99 15.39 -16.63
CA GLN A 258 -7.67 15.42 -18.07
C GLN A 258 -7.48 14.01 -18.66
N ARG A 259 -7.22 13.02 -17.84
CA ARG A 259 -7.07 11.61 -18.19
C ARG A 259 -8.35 10.79 -17.95
N GLY A 260 -9.45 11.46 -17.57
CA GLY A 260 -10.75 10.83 -17.34
C GLY A 260 -10.95 10.26 -15.91
N VAL A 261 -10.06 10.55 -14.97
CA VAL A 261 -10.27 10.14 -13.57
C VAL A 261 -11.32 11.05 -12.93
N GLU A 262 -12.34 10.43 -12.36
CA GLU A 262 -13.39 11.14 -11.64
C GLU A 262 -13.09 11.16 -10.13
N PHE A 263 -13.44 12.27 -9.48
CA PHE A 263 -13.31 12.46 -8.04
C PHE A 263 -14.67 12.55 -7.36
N VAL A 264 -14.71 12.19 -6.10
CA VAL A 264 -15.90 12.39 -5.26
C VAL A 264 -16.09 13.88 -5.03
N GLU A 265 -17.27 14.37 -5.35
CA GLU A 265 -17.68 15.75 -5.14
C GLU A 265 -19.05 15.78 -4.47
N SER A 266 -19.08 16.19 -3.22
CA SER A 266 -20.29 16.38 -2.44
C SER A 266 -20.13 17.61 -1.54
N SER A 267 -21.20 18.04 -0.91
CA SER A 267 -21.16 19.16 0.06
C SER A 267 -20.25 18.89 1.28
N ARG A 268 -19.94 17.61 1.57
CA ARG A 268 -19.12 17.19 2.72
C ARG A 268 -17.74 16.71 2.31
N LEU A 269 -17.56 16.25 1.08
CA LEU A 269 -16.34 15.64 0.59
C LEU A 269 -16.11 16.13 -0.84
N HIS A 270 -15.05 16.90 -1.05
CA HIS A 270 -14.62 17.43 -2.36
C HIS A 270 -13.10 17.60 -2.35
N PRO A 271 -12.44 17.59 -3.51
CA PRO A 271 -11.02 17.87 -3.61
C PRO A 271 -10.68 19.25 -3.03
N ASP A 272 -9.64 19.30 -2.20
CA ASP A 272 -9.05 20.52 -1.66
C ASP A 272 -7.52 20.41 -1.60
N ASP A 273 -6.83 21.41 -1.03
CA ASP A 273 -5.37 21.43 -0.94
C ASP A 273 -4.78 20.27 -0.11
N ARG A 274 -5.58 19.67 0.78
CA ARG A 274 -5.15 18.57 1.66
C ARG A 274 -5.29 17.22 0.99
N GLY A 275 -6.24 17.06 0.06
CA GLY A 275 -6.48 15.76 -0.57
C GLY A 275 -7.66 15.72 -1.51
N ALA A 276 -7.81 14.55 -2.14
CA ALA A 276 -8.93 14.23 -3.02
C ALA A 276 -9.19 12.71 -2.97
N LEU A 277 -10.44 12.30 -3.18
CA LEU A 277 -10.81 10.90 -3.26
C LEU A 277 -11.33 10.59 -4.66
N THR A 278 -10.77 9.59 -5.34
CA THR A 278 -11.31 9.14 -6.61
C THR A 278 -12.68 8.50 -6.41
N ARG A 279 -13.55 8.60 -7.41
CA ARG A 279 -14.73 7.74 -7.43
C ARG A 279 -14.32 6.29 -7.49
N ASN A 280 -15.17 5.46 -6.90
CA ASN A 280 -14.95 4.02 -6.91
C ASN A 280 -15.01 3.50 -8.35
N ALA A 281 -13.92 2.91 -8.82
CA ALA A 281 -13.88 2.20 -10.09
C ALA A 281 -14.01 0.69 -9.84
N MET A 282 -14.69 -0.01 -10.75
CA MET A 282 -14.85 -1.46 -10.71
C MET A 282 -15.39 -2.02 -9.37
N GLY A 283 -16.13 -1.21 -8.61
CA GLY A 283 -16.74 -1.61 -7.33
C GLY A 283 -15.82 -1.51 -6.09
N THR A 284 -14.52 -1.59 -6.24
CA THR A 284 -13.57 -1.66 -5.10
C THR A 284 -12.32 -0.80 -5.25
N VAL A 285 -12.01 -0.33 -6.45
CA VAL A 285 -10.76 0.38 -6.72
C VAL A 285 -10.92 1.86 -6.39
N VAL A 286 -10.26 2.30 -5.33
CA VAL A 286 -10.29 3.68 -4.85
C VAL A 286 -8.89 4.14 -4.51
N PHE A 287 -8.55 5.36 -4.95
CA PHE A 287 -7.31 6.03 -4.57
C PHE A 287 -7.61 7.32 -3.83
N GLU A 288 -6.77 7.64 -2.86
CA GLU A 288 -6.83 8.90 -2.13
C GLU A 288 -5.57 9.70 -2.44
N LEU A 289 -5.72 10.92 -2.94
CA LEU A 289 -4.62 11.87 -3.03
C LEU A 289 -4.47 12.57 -1.68
N VAL A 290 -3.25 12.73 -1.23
CA VAL A 290 -2.94 13.36 0.05
C VAL A 290 -1.81 14.36 -0.12
N HIS A 291 -1.96 15.55 0.48
CA HIS A 291 -0.84 16.49 0.54
C HIS A 291 0.29 15.89 1.38
N ARG A 292 1.49 15.93 0.83
CA ARG A 292 2.73 15.49 1.48
C ARG A 292 3.75 16.62 1.37
N ASP A 293 4.30 17.03 2.49
CA ASP A 293 5.44 17.95 2.51
C ASP A 293 6.61 17.37 1.71
N ALA A 294 7.42 18.24 1.12
CA ALA A 294 8.52 17.90 0.23
C ALA A 294 9.66 17.12 0.94
#